data_ccda155d7662df0a1b580fab43a4da69
#
_entry.id   ccda155d7662df0a1b580fab43a4da69
#
_cell.length_a   1.000
_cell.length_b   1.000
_cell.length_c   1.000
_cell.angle_alpha   90.00
_cell.angle_beta   90.00
_cell.angle_gamma   90.00
#
_symmetry.space_group_name_H-M   'P 1'
#
loop_
_entity.id
_entity.type
_entity.pdbx_description
1 polymer ?
#
loop_
_entity_poly.entity_id
_entity_poly.type
_entity_poly.pdbx_seq_one_letter_code
_entity_poly.pdbx_strand_id
1 'polypeptide(L)'
;MGNEKGNGVLKSILVPIAREGWPFIGIFAVGTLILFAISDPLGWAGVILTLWCVYFFRDPDRVTPSRPGLVISPADGVVCFVGKAPPPADLELGDAPMLKIGIFMNVFDVHVNRAPVDGKVSRLAYHPGKFFNASLDKASEQNERHGMVVEMADGTKVGSVQIAGLVARRIVCKTAEGATLRAGERYGLIRFGSRVDVYLPASAASLAVLGQRMIAGETVIADLTSAEPDRLGEIR
;
A
#
# COMPACT_ATOMS: atom_id res chain seq x y z
N MET A 1 23.85 14.08 22.47
CA MET A 1 22.85 13.00 22.33
C MET A 1 21.57 13.22 23.15
N GLY A 2 21.10 14.45 23.30
CA GLY A 2 19.99 14.81 24.21
C GLY A 2 18.76 15.43 23.58
N ASN A 3 18.71 15.69 22.25
CA ASN A 3 17.64 16.49 21.66
C ASN A 3 16.78 15.78 20.58
N GLU A 4 17.03 14.51 20.30
CA GLU A 4 16.24 13.77 19.27
C GLU A 4 15.00 13.06 19.82
N LYS A 5 14.94 12.78 21.13
CA LYS A 5 13.80 12.06 21.72
C LYS A 5 12.51 12.88 21.80
N GLY A 6 12.59 14.21 21.92
CA GLY A 6 11.41 15.08 21.96
C GLY A 6 10.72 15.27 20.59
N ASN A 7 11.48 15.21 19.50
CA ASN A 7 10.94 15.35 18.14
C ASN A 7 10.14 14.11 17.66
N GLY A 8 10.41 12.92 18.21
CA GLY A 8 9.75 11.68 17.82
C GLY A 8 8.26 11.65 18.23
N VAL A 9 7.94 12.11 19.44
CA VAL A 9 6.56 12.11 19.96
C VAL A 9 5.71 13.15 19.25
N LEU A 10 6.22 14.36 19.01
CA LEU A 10 5.50 15.39 18.26
C LEU A 10 5.23 14.99 16.80
N LYS A 11 6.17 14.30 16.15
CA LYS A 11 5.99 13.76 14.80
C LYS A 11 4.98 12.62 14.74
N SER A 12 4.76 11.87 15.82
CA SER A 12 3.72 10.84 15.88
C SER A 12 2.31 11.42 16.01
N ILE A 13 2.18 12.65 16.51
CA ILE A 13 0.90 13.38 16.67
C ILE A 13 0.59 14.20 15.41
N LEU A 14 1.59 14.95 14.90
CA LEU A 14 1.47 15.76 13.69
C LEU A 14 1.89 14.95 12.46
N VAL A 15 1.00 14.07 11.99
CA VAL A 15 1.24 13.24 10.82
C VAL A 15 1.21 14.10 9.56
N PRO A 16 2.26 14.06 8.71
CA PRO A 16 2.27 14.76 7.42
C PRO A 16 1.09 14.32 6.52
N ILE A 17 0.70 15.20 5.61
CA ILE A 17 -0.34 14.94 4.62
C ILE A 17 0.32 14.76 3.25
N ALA A 18 -0.06 13.71 2.54
CA ALA A 18 0.38 13.47 1.18
C ALA A 18 -0.03 14.65 0.27
N ARG A 19 0.90 15.09 -0.59
CA ARG A 19 0.70 16.26 -1.45
C ARG A 19 -0.56 16.17 -2.31
N GLU A 20 -0.91 14.97 -2.72
CA GLU A 20 -2.09 14.65 -3.51
C GLU A 20 -3.40 14.88 -2.78
N GLY A 21 -3.38 15.01 -1.46
CA GLY A 21 -4.54 15.28 -0.62
C GLY A 21 -4.95 16.76 -0.61
N TRP A 22 -4.01 17.69 -0.76
CA TRP A 22 -4.29 19.12 -0.60
C TRP A 22 -5.42 19.66 -1.49
N PRO A 23 -5.50 19.33 -2.79
CA PRO A 23 -6.62 19.77 -3.63
C PRO A 23 -7.98 19.28 -3.12
N PHE A 24 -8.06 18.03 -2.64
CA PHE A 24 -9.30 17.44 -2.12
C PHE A 24 -9.70 18.10 -0.81
N ILE A 25 -8.75 18.27 0.11
CA ILE A 25 -8.99 18.97 1.38
C ILE A 25 -9.51 20.39 1.11
N GLY A 26 -8.93 21.10 0.14
CA GLY A 26 -9.41 22.42 -0.27
C GLY A 26 -10.84 22.39 -0.81
N ILE A 27 -11.18 21.43 -1.67
CA ILE A 27 -12.55 21.25 -2.21
C ILE A 27 -13.54 20.95 -1.08
N PHE A 28 -13.21 20.03 -0.16
CA PHE A 28 -14.07 19.71 0.98
C PHE A 28 -14.24 20.89 1.93
N ALA A 29 -13.18 21.68 2.19
CA ALA A 29 -13.23 22.86 3.04
C ALA A 29 -14.15 23.94 2.44
N VAL A 30 -14.01 24.24 1.14
CA VAL A 30 -14.89 25.18 0.45
C VAL A 30 -16.34 24.69 0.45
N GLY A 31 -16.56 23.39 0.15
CA GLY A 31 -17.87 22.77 0.23
C GLY A 31 -18.49 22.89 1.62
N THR A 32 -17.70 22.74 2.68
CA THR A 32 -18.14 22.92 4.07
C THR A 32 -18.65 24.35 4.33
N LEU A 33 -17.94 25.37 3.83
CA LEU A 33 -18.38 26.75 3.97
C LEU A 33 -19.73 27.02 3.26
N ILE A 34 -19.91 26.44 2.07
CA ILE A 34 -21.18 26.51 1.34
C ILE A 34 -22.30 25.80 2.13
N LEU A 35 -22.02 24.63 2.70
CA LEU A 35 -22.99 23.89 3.51
C LEU A 35 -23.42 24.66 4.77
N PHE A 36 -22.52 25.39 5.42
CA PHE A 36 -22.85 26.29 6.54
C PHE A 36 -23.77 27.44 6.11
N ALA A 37 -23.59 27.97 4.89
CA ALA A 37 -24.48 28.98 4.36
C ALA A 37 -25.93 28.49 4.12
N ILE A 38 -26.11 27.15 4.04
CA ILE A 38 -27.43 26.52 3.89
C ILE A 38 -28.05 26.20 5.26
N SER A 39 -27.29 25.49 6.12
CA SER A 39 -27.70 25.19 7.50
C SER A 39 -26.52 24.68 8.35
N ASP A 40 -26.57 24.97 9.67
CA ASP A 40 -25.54 24.53 10.61
C ASP A 40 -25.35 23.00 10.64
N PRO A 41 -26.39 22.13 10.68
CA PRO A 41 -26.19 20.68 10.65
C PRO A 41 -25.44 20.19 9.42
N LEU A 42 -25.72 20.77 8.24
CA LEU A 42 -25.00 20.41 7.01
C LEU A 42 -23.56 20.90 7.05
N GLY A 43 -23.31 22.08 7.60
CA GLY A 43 -21.96 22.59 7.83
C GLY A 43 -21.13 21.67 8.71
N TRP A 44 -21.67 21.20 9.84
CA TRP A 44 -21.00 20.25 10.71
C TRP A 44 -20.73 18.88 10.05
N ALA A 45 -21.67 18.39 9.21
CA ALA A 45 -21.41 17.20 8.39
C ALA A 45 -20.24 17.43 7.42
N GLY A 46 -20.17 18.63 6.81
CA GLY A 46 -19.05 19.05 5.97
C GLY A 46 -17.70 19.05 6.73
N VAL A 47 -17.69 19.55 7.98
CA VAL A 47 -16.49 19.51 8.85
C VAL A 47 -16.01 18.05 9.05
N ILE A 48 -16.92 17.13 9.40
CA ILE A 48 -16.59 15.70 9.60
C ILE A 48 -15.97 15.11 8.33
N LEU A 49 -16.55 15.39 7.16
CA LEU A 49 -16.04 14.91 5.87
C LEU A 49 -14.68 15.51 5.53
N THR A 50 -14.47 16.80 5.83
CA THR A 50 -13.16 17.45 5.63
C THR A 50 -12.09 16.84 6.53
N LEU A 51 -12.39 16.62 7.80
CA LEU A 51 -11.47 15.96 8.74
C LEU A 51 -11.18 14.52 8.32
N TRP A 52 -12.18 13.78 7.84
CA TRP A 52 -11.96 12.45 7.28
C TRP A 52 -11.06 12.50 6.03
N CYS A 53 -11.22 13.49 5.16
CA CYS A 53 -10.35 13.67 3.99
C CYS A 53 -8.90 13.93 4.42
N VAL A 54 -8.66 14.77 5.43
CA VAL A 54 -7.34 15.00 6.03
C VAL A 54 -6.76 13.69 6.57
N TYR A 55 -7.56 12.94 7.34
CA TYR A 55 -7.17 11.65 7.90
C TYR A 55 -6.84 10.61 6.83
N PHE A 56 -7.60 10.57 5.73
CA PHE A 56 -7.38 9.67 4.62
C PHE A 56 -6.01 9.90 3.94
N PHE A 57 -5.63 11.16 3.73
CA PHE A 57 -4.38 11.53 3.06
C PHE A 57 -3.18 11.64 4.01
N ARG A 58 -3.28 11.15 5.26
CA ARG A 58 -2.14 11.12 6.17
C ARG A 58 -1.01 10.23 5.63
N ASP A 59 0.23 10.68 5.81
CA ASP A 59 1.44 10.00 5.35
C ASP A 59 2.48 9.93 6.49
N PRO A 60 2.26 9.06 7.50
CA PRO A 60 3.15 8.96 8.65
C PRO A 60 4.54 8.47 8.25
N ASP A 61 5.56 8.94 8.96
CA ASP A 61 6.88 8.32 8.91
C ASP A 61 6.81 6.90 9.49
N ARG A 62 7.65 6.00 8.96
CA ARG A 62 7.67 4.58 9.34
C ARG A 62 9.08 4.15 9.66
N VAL A 63 9.22 3.26 10.62
CA VAL A 63 10.51 2.65 10.97
C VAL A 63 10.57 1.26 10.33
N THR A 64 11.35 1.16 9.26
CA THR A 64 11.44 -0.07 8.47
C THR A 64 12.51 -1.00 9.03
N PRO A 65 12.18 -2.26 9.34
CA PRO A 65 13.18 -3.29 9.67
C PRO A 65 14.16 -3.48 8.51
N SER A 66 15.46 -3.42 8.81
CA SER A 66 16.53 -3.47 7.81
C SER A 66 17.42 -4.70 8.02
N ARG A 67 17.03 -5.84 7.46
CA ARG A 67 17.84 -7.06 7.37
C ARG A 67 17.72 -7.63 5.95
N PRO A 68 18.83 -8.14 5.35
CA PRO A 68 18.73 -8.82 4.05
C PRO A 68 17.67 -9.94 4.05
N GLY A 69 16.97 -10.09 2.95
CA GLY A 69 15.94 -11.10 2.76
C GLY A 69 14.56 -10.78 3.30
N LEU A 70 14.40 -9.71 4.10
CA LEU A 70 13.07 -9.29 4.57
C LEU A 70 12.25 -8.67 3.44
N VAL A 71 10.99 -9.07 3.38
CA VAL A 71 9.98 -8.43 2.54
C VAL A 71 9.01 -7.67 3.44
N ILE A 72 8.90 -6.38 3.19
CA ILE A 72 8.12 -5.44 4.02
C ILE A 72 6.75 -5.21 3.39
N SER A 73 5.73 -5.05 4.20
CA SER A 73 4.38 -4.73 3.73
C SER A 73 4.37 -3.44 2.90
N PRO A 74 3.88 -3.47 1.66
CA PRO A 74 3.77 -2.28 0.82
C PRO A 74 2.55 -1.41 1.17
N ALA A 75 1.64 -1.91 2.00
CA ALA A 75 0.36 -1.25 2.29
C ALA A 75 -0.07 -1.43 3.75
N ASP A 76 -0.78 -0.44 4.28
CA ASP A 76 -1.61 -0.60 5.49
C ASP A 76 -2.87 -1.37 5.12
N GLY A 77 -3.34 -2.28 5.97
CA GLY A 77 -4.60 -2.97 5.70
C GLY A 77 -4.67 -4.36 6.31
N VAL A 78 -5.52 -5.19 5.74
CA VAL A 78 -5.76 -6.56 6.20
C VAL A 78 -5.36 -7.55 5.10
N VAL A 79 -4.65 -8.59 5.46
CA VAL A 79 -4.30 -9.68 4.53
C VAL A 79 -5.58 -10.39 4.09
N CYS A 80 -5.89 -10.29 2.81
CA CYS A 80 -7.08 -10.91 2.21
C CYS A 80 -6.75 -12.14 1.35
N PHE A 81 -5.46 -12.37 1.07
CA PHE A 81 -5.00 -13.54 0.31
C PHE A 81 -3.58 -13.91 0.71
N VAL A 82 -3.32 -15.21 0.90
CA VAL A 82 -1.99 -15.82 1.01
C VAL A 82 -2.05 -17.15 0.27
N GLY A 83 -1.19 -17.34 -0.71
CA GLY A 83 -1.15 -18.60 -1.47
C GLY A 83 -0.37 -18.48 -2.77
N LYS A 84 -0.30 -19.55 -3.54
CA LYS A 84 0.36 -19.57 -4.85
C LYS A 84 -0.59 -19.12 -5.94
N ALA A 85 -0.14 -18.17 -6.78
CA ALA A 85 -0.88 -17.67 -7.93
C ALA A 85 0.09 -17.26 -9.05
N PRO A 86 -0.30 -17.37 -10.33
CA PRO A 86 0.51 -16.81 -11.42
C PRO A 86 0.56 -15.29 -11.31
N PRO A 87 1.73 -14.68 -11.54
CA PRO A 87 1.84 -13.22 -11.61
C PRO A 87 1.15 -12.68 -12.87
N PRO A 88 0.73 -11.41 -12.89
CA PRO A 88 0.24 -10.77 -14.10
C PRO A 88 1.30 -10.82 -15.22
N ALA A 89 0.89 -11.21 -16.44
CA ALA A 89 1.80 -11.39 -17.57
C ALA A 89 2.57 -10.12 -17.94
N ASP A 90 1.97 -8.94 -17.71
CA ASP A 90 2.56 -7.63 -17.97
C ASP A 90 3.77 -7.30 -17.05
N LEU A 91 3.98 -8.05 -15.97
CA LEU A 91 5.17 -7.92 -15.12
C LEU A 91 6.39 -8.71 -15.62
N GLU A 92 6.22 -9.61 -16.57
CA GLU A 92 7.32 -10.44 -17.11
C GLU A 92 8.10 -11.22 -16.01
N LEU A 93 7.37 -11.73 -15.01
CA LEU A 93 7.92 -12.56 -13.95
C LEU A 93 7.86 -14.07 -14.27
N GLY A 94 7.42 -14.43 -15.49
CA GLY A 94 7.17 -15.79 -15.94
C GLY A 94 5.76 -16.26 -15.59
N ASP A 95 5.42 -17.49 -16.03
CA ASP A 95 4.07 -18.08 -15.87
C ASP A 95 3.96 -19.01 -14.67
N ALA A 96 5.08 -19.32 -14.02
CA ALA A 96 5.10 -20.20 -12.87
C ALA A 96 4.41 -19.56 -11.66
N PRO A 97 3.61 -20.32 -10.87
CA PRO A 97 2.99 -19.78 -9.67
C PRO A 97 4.03 -19.26 -8.67
N MET A 98 3.84 -18.03 -8.23
CA MET A 98 4.62 -17.35 -7.20
C MET A 98 3.83 -17.29 -5.87
N LEU A 99 4.51 -17.11 -4.74
CA LEU A 99 3.84 -16.78 -3.49
C LEU A 99 3.20 -15.40 -3.64
N LYS A 100 1.88 -15.33 -3.52
CA LYS A 100 1.12 -14.10 -3.57
C LYS A 100 0.58 -13.76 -2.18
N ILE A 101 0.78 -12.52 -1.76
CA ILE A 101 0.20 -11.95 -0.53
C ILE A 101 -0.61 -10.72 -0.94
N GLY A 102 -1.92 -10.77 -0.71
CA GLY A 102 -2.83 -9.66 -1.02
C GLY A 102 -3.21 -8.91 0.25
N ILE A 103 -3.10 -7.58 0.22
CA ILE A 103 -3.40 -6.68 1.35
C ILE A 103 -4.49 -5.70 0.93
N PHE A 104 -5.65 -5.80 1.56
CA PHE A 104 -6.81 -4.92 1.31
C PHE A 104 -6.75 -3.70 2.23
N MET A 105 -6.82 -2.51 1.63
CA MET A 105 -6.85 -1.21 2.31
C MET A 105 -8.28 -0.68 2.35
N ASN A 106 -8.85 -0.51 3.52
CA ASN A 106 -10.14 0.16 3.68
C ASN A 106 -9.96 1.69 3.73
N VAL A 107 -11.06 2.44 3.64
CA VAL A 107 -11.03 3.92 3.56
C VAL A 107 -10.50 4.63 4.83
N PHE A 108 -10.17 3.90 5.88
CA PHE A 108 -9.55 4.43 7.11
C PHE A 108 -8.07 4.07 7.22
N ASP A 109 -7.54 3.25 6.31
CA ASP A 109 -6.12 2.90 6.27
C ASP A 109 -5.29 4.02 5.60
N VAL A 110 -3.96 4.00 5.79
CA VAL A 110 -3.04 4.86 5.03
C VAL A 110 -2.92 4.30 3.61
N HIS A 111 -3.10 5.16 2.62
CA HIS A 111 -3.11 4.74 1.22
C HIS A 111 -1.79 5.01 0.47
N VAL A 112 -0.78 5.48 1.18
CA VAL A 112 0.59 5.59 0.64
C VAL A 112 1.23 4.22 0.59
N ASN A 113 1.70 3.83 -0.59
CA ASN A 113 2.35 2.53 -0.80
C ASN A 113 3.86 2.65 -0.76
N ARG A 114 4.50 1.59 -0.24
CA ARG A 114 5.93 1.53 0.04
C ARG A 114 6.58 0.33 -0.63
N ALA A 115 7.84 0.49 -1.04
CA ALA A 115 8.63 -0.58 -1.66
C ALA A 115 8.76 -1.77 -0.71
N PRO A 116 8.48 -3.01 -1.19
CA PRO A 116 8.55 -4.20 -0.34
C PRO A 116 9.98 -4.67 -0.06
N VAL A 117 10.93 -4.36 -0.95
CA VAL A 117 12.34 -4.77 -0.85
C VAL A 117 13.27 -3.67 -1.34
N ASP A 118 14.55 -3.77 -0.99
CA ASP A 118 15.61 -2.96 -1.59
C ASP A 118 15.89 -3.46 -3.00
N GLY A 119 16.08 -2.55 -3.96
CA GLY A 119 16.48 -2.93 -5.30
C GLY A 119 16.22 -1.87 -6.35
N LYS A 120 16.43 -2.26 -7.61
CA LYS A 120 16.20 -1.41 -8.78
C LYS A 120 14.84 -1.73 -9.39
N VAL A 121 14.06 -0.73 -9.71
CA VAL A 121 12.81 -0.89 -10.46
C VAL A 121 13.16 -1.35 -11.87
N SER A 122 12.93 -2.63 -12.17
CA SER A 122 13.23 -3.22 -13.47
C SER A 122 12.08 -3.10 -14.47
N ARG A 123 10.83 -2.98 -13.95
CA ARG A 123 9.64 -2.85 -14.79
C ARG A 123 8.52 -2.10 -14.10
N LEU A 124 7.80 -1.29 -14.87
CA LEU A 124 6.52 -0.69 -14.51
C LEU A 124 5.48 -1.06 -15.58
N ALA A 125 4.30 -1.51 -15.16
CA ALA A 125 3.23 -1.90 -16.06
C ALA A 125 1.91 -1.29 -15.60
N TYR A 126 1.33 -0.40 -16.41
CA TYR A 126 0.01 0.17 -16.18
C TYR A 126 -1.02 -0.55 -17.03
N HIS A 127 -2.09 -1.01 -16.40
CA HIS A 127 -3.21 -1.65 -17.07
C HIS A 127 -4.50 -0.89 -16.76
N PRO A 128 -5.12 -0.24 -17.76
CA PRO A 128 -6.43 0.38 -17.57
C PRO A 128 -7.48 -0.71 -17.35
N GLY A 129 -8.43 -0.45 -16.46
CA GLY A 129 -9.42 -1.47 -16.11
C GLY A 129 -10.72 -0.88 -15.56
N LYS A 130 -11.55 -1.78 -15.05
CA LYS A 130 -12.81 -1.46 -14.37
C LYS A 130 -12.55 -1.15 -12.89
N PHE A 131 -13.61 -0.83 -12.15
CA PHE A 131 -13.55 -0.50 -10.72
C PHE A 131 -14.54 -1.39 -9.95
N PHE A 132 -14.18 -2.67 -9.77
CA PHE A 132 -14.91 -3.58 -8.89
C PHE A 132 -14.39 -3.51 -7.46
N ASN A 133 -15.12 -4.09 -6.51
CA ASN A 133 -14.67 -4.17 -5.13
C ASN A 133 -13.32 -4.93 -5.06
N ALA A 134 -12.27 -4.25 -4.58
CA ALA A 134 -10.90 -4.77 -4.53
C ALA A 134 -10.71 -5.98 -3.59
N SER A 135 -11.67 -6.26 -2.70
CA SER A 135 -11.64 -7.45 -1.84
C SER A 135 -11.90 -8.76 -2.60
N LEU A 136 -12.46 -8.69 -3.82
CA LEU A 136 -12.78 -9.86 -4.63
C LEU A 136 -11.57 -10.29 -5.47
N ASP A 137 -11.35 -11.60 -5.63
CA ASP A 137 -10.24 -12.14 -6.44
C ASP A 137 -10.27 -11.69 -7.90
N LYS A 138 -11.47 -11.57 -8.49
CA LYS A 138 -11.69 -11.05 -9.85
C LYS A 138 -11.23 -9.60 -10.04
N ALA A 139 -11.11 -8.82 -8.97
CA ALA A 139 -10.62 -7.45 -9.04
C ALA A 139 -9.15 -7.38 -9.49
N SER A 140 -8.33 -8.36 -9.13
CA SER A 140 -6.92 -8.44 -9.55
C SER A 140 -6.75 -8.52 -11.07
N GLU A 141 -7.75 -9.07 -11.80
CA GLU A 141 -7.67 -9.25 -13.25
C GLU A 141 -8.35 -8.12 -14.03
N GLN A 142 -9.44 -7.57 -13.51
CA GLN A 142 -10.33 -6.68 -14.27
C GLN A 142 -10.20 -5.20 -13.89
N ASN A 143 -9.69 -4.88 -12.70
CA ASN A 143 -9.59 -3.50 -12.25
C ASN A 143 -8.34 -2.80 -12.83
N GLU A 144 -8.42 -1.46 -12.84
CA GLU A 144 -7.23 -0.63 -13.06
C GLU A 144 -6.13 -1.07 -12.10
N ARG A 145 -4.95 -1.38 -12.64
CA ARG A 145 -3.81 -1.81 -11.86
C ARG A 145 -2.52 -1.18 -12.36
N HIS A 146 -1.58 -1.03 -11.45
CA HIS A 146 -0.22 -0.59 -11.73
C HIS A 146 0.75 -1.53 -11.06
N GLY A 147 1.49 -2.28 -11.85
CA GLY A 147 2.50 -3.22 -11.41
C GLY A 147 3.90 -2.60 -11.41
N MET A 148 4.69 -2.98 -10.43
CA MET A 148 6.10 -2.64 -10.28
C MET A 148 6.88 -3.91 -9.98
N VAL A 149 7.99 -4.12 -10.68
CA VAL A 149 8.96 -5.18 -10.37
C VAL A 149 10.22 -4.53 -9.83
N VAL A 150 10.64 -4.96 -8.64
CA VAL A 150 11.92 -4.57 -8.03
C VAL A 150 12.86 -5.75 -8.13
N GLU A 151 14.01 -5.54 -8.76
CA GLU A 151 15.10 -6.50 -8.86
C GLU A 151 16.14 -6.19 -7.78
N MET A 152 16.33 -7.16 -6.89
CA MET A 152 17.30 -7.10 -5.80
C MET A 152 18.72 -7.31 -6.31
N ALA A 153 19.72 -7.03 -5.46
CA ALA A 153 21.14 -7.13 -5.84
C ALA A 153 21.58 -8.57 -6.22
N ASP A 154 20.89 -9.58 -5.72
CA ASP A 154 21.13 -11.00 -6.04
C ASP A 154 20.36 -11.47 -7.29
N GLY A 155 19.66 -10.58 -7.99
CA GLY A 155 18.84 -10.89 -9.16
C GLY A 155 17.43 -11.38 -8.82
N THR A 156 17.07 -11.52 -7.55
CA THR A 156 15.71 -11.88 -7.13
C THR A 156 14.73 -10.78 -7.53
N LYS A 157 13.62 -11.17 -8.17
CA LYS A 157 12.56 -10.25 -8.60
C LYS A 157 11.33 -10.36 -7.70
N VAL A 158 10.85 -9.21 -7.25
CA VAL A 158 9.65 -9.07 -6.42
C VAL A 158 8.65 -8.16 -7.13
N GLY A 159 7.44 -8.67 -7.36
CA GLY A 159 6.34 -7.90 -7.95
C GLY A 159 5.49 -7.23 -6.87
N SER A 160 5.07 -6.00 -7.10
CA SER A 160 4.09 -5.27 -6.27
C SER A 160 3.04 -4.67 -7.20
N VAL A 161 1.77 -5.07 -7.04
CA VAL A 161 0.67 -4.64 -7.92
C VAL A 161 -0.34 -3.85 -7.12
N GLN A 162 -0.43 -2.57 -7.42
CA GLN A 162 -1.48 -1.68 -6.94
C GLN A 162 -2.76 -1.94 -7.74
N ILE A 163 -3.89 -2.18 -7.07
CA ILE A 163 -5.18 -2.49 -7.67
C ILE A 163 -6.21 -1.51 -7.14
N ALA A 164 -6.82 -0.75 -8.04
CA ALA A 164 -7.86 0.20 -7.69
C ALA A 164 -9.16 -0.52 -7.30
N GLY A 165 -9.85 -0.02 -6.29
CA GLY A 165 -11.16 -0.54 -5.87
C GLY A 165 -12.33 0.24 -6.47
N LEU A 166 -13.55 -0.05 -5.99
CA LEU A 166 -14.81 0.50 -6.50
C LEU A 166 -14.87 2.05 -6.48
N VAL A 167 -14.31 2.66 -5.46
CA VAL A 167 -14.30 4.12 -5.26
C VAL A 167 -12.98 4.73 -5.74
N ALA A 168 -11.93 3.91 -5.84
CA ALA A 168 -10.63 4.31 -6.32
C ALA A 168 -10.70 4.66 -7.80
N ARG A 169 -10.34 5.90 -8.15
CA ARG A 169 -10.33 6.35 -9.55
C ARG A 169 -8.95 6.71 -10.06
N ARG A 170 -7.90 6.49 -9.26
CA ARG A 170 -6.54 6.77 -9.73
C ARG A 170 -5.47 6.13 -8.85
N ILE A 171 -4.58 5.40 -9.49
CA ILE A 171 -3.30 4.97 -8.96
C ILE A 171 -2.27 6.05 -9.31
N VAL A 172 -1.48 6.47 -8.32
CA VAL A 172 -0.37 7.40 -8.52
C VAL A 172 0.92 6.66 -8.24
N CYS A 173 1.74 6.47 -9.27
CA CYS A 173 3.10 5.98 -9.16
C CYS A 173 4.06 7.16 -9.15
N LYS A 174 5.03 7.16 -8.24
CA LYS A 174 6.04 8.24 -8.06
C LYS A 174 7.46 7.77 -8.38
N THR A 175 7.60 6.54 -8.86
CA THR A 175 8.88 5.98 -9.28
C THR A 175 8.92 5.78 -10.79
N ALA A 176 10.08 5.47 -11.31
CA ALA A 176 10.33 5.20 -12.73
C ALA A 176 11.18 3.94 -12.89
N GLU A 177 11.11 3.30 -14.05
CA GLU A 177 12.05 2.21 -14.39
C GLU A 177 13.49 2.71 -14.31
N GLY A 178 14.35 1.87 -13.74
CA GLY A 178 15.74 2.20 -13.48
C GLY A 178 16.00 2.90 -12.14
N ALA A 179 14.98 3.40 -11.44
CA ALA A 179 15.11 3.99 -10.10
C ALA A 179 15.52 2.93 -9.08
N THR A 180 16.31 3.33 -8.09
CA THR A 180 16.64 2.48 -6.93
C THR A 180 15.73 2.86 -5.77
N LEU A 181 15.10 1.87 -5.15
CA LEU A 181 14.24 2.02 -3.98
C LEU A 181 14.82 1.24 -2.80
N ARG A 182 14.59 1.76 -1.60
CA ARG A 182 14.81 1.02 -0.36
C ARG A 182 13.50 0.45 0.14
N ALA A 183 13.54 -0.70 0.81
CA ALA A 183 12.40 -1.26 1.51
C ALA A 183 11.77 -0.19 2.44
N GLY A 184 10.44 -0.09 2.43
CA GLY A 184 9.72 0.94 3.17
C GLY A 184 9.68 2.34 2.52
N GLU A 185 10.43 2.58 1.44
CA GLU A 185 10.39 3.85 0.71
C GLU A 185 9.07 4.05 -0.03
N ARG A 186 8.54 5.28 -0.01
CA ARG A 186 7.27 5.64 -0.66
C ARG A 186 7.43 5.60 -2.19
N TYR A 187 6.63 4.78 -2.90
CA TYR A 187 6.67 4.74 -4.35
C TYR A 187 5.36 5.15 -5.03
N GLY A 188 4.29 5.33 -4.25
CA GLY A 188 3.02 5.73 -4.82
C GLY A 188 1.90 5.80 -3.80
N LEU A 189 0.69 5.97 -4.28
CA LEU A 189 -0.54 5.90 -3.49
C LEU A 189 -1.74 5.51 -4.36
N ILE A 190 -2.78 4.95 -3.74
CA ILE A 190 -4.05 4.64 -4.39
C ILE A 190 -5.15 5.44 -3.70
N ARG A 191 -6.07 6.05 -4.46
CA ARG A 191 -7.17 6.84 -3.88
C ARG A 191 -8.39 5.97 -3.66
N PHE A 192 -8.91 5.93 -2.41
CA PHE A 192 -10.20 5.39 -1.95
C PHE A 192 -10.45 3.89 -2.17
N GLY A 193 -10.07 3.07 -1.18
CA GLY A 193 -10.37 1.65 -1.10
C GLY A 193 -9.69 0.83 -2.20
N SER A 194 -8.73 0.00 -1.84
CA SER A 194 -7.81 -0.58 -2.79
C SER A 194 -7.17 -1.85 -2.25
N ARG A 195 -6.33 -2.48 -3.06
CA ARG A 195 -5.57 -3.66 -2.68
C ARG A 195 -4.16 -3.56 -3.25
N VAL A 196 -3.18 -4.10 -2.55
CA VAL A 196 -1.84 -4.33 -3.08
C VAL A 196 -1.54 -5.82 -3.00
N ASP A 197 -1.16 -6.40 -4.14
CA ASP A 197 -0.70 -7.79 -4.23
C ASP A 197 0.82 -7.80 -4.36
N VAL A 198 1.49 -8.62 -3.53
CA VAL A 198 2.94 -8.85 -3.61
C VAL A 198 3.17 -10.26 -4.15
N TYR A 199 4.05 -10.36 -5.15
CA TYR A 199 4.46 -11.61 -5.78
C TYR A 199 5.92 -11.89 -5.45
N LEU A 200 6.18 -13.02 -4.83
CA LEU A 200 7.49 -13.47 -4.33
C LEU A 200 7.87 -14.81 -4.95
N PRO A 201 9.16 -15.15 -5.00
CA PRO A 201 9.58 -16.51 -5.37
C PRO A 201 8.78 -17.59 -4.62
N ALA A 202 8.44 -18.67 -5.31
CA ALA A 202 7.62 -19.74 -4.73
C ALA A 202 8.26 -20.45 -3.52
N SER A 203 9.57 -20.25 -3.32
CA SER A 203 10.35 -20.74 -2.19
C SER A 203 10.34 -19.82 -0.97
N ALA A 204 9.80 -18.60 -1.09
CA ALA A 204 9.77 -17.65 0.02
C ALA A 204 8.82 -18.15 1.13
N ALA A 205 9.25 -18.00 2.38
CA ALA A 205 8.41 -18.30 3.55
C ALA A 205 7.45 -17.12 3.81
N SER A 206 6.13 -17.39 3.83
CA SER A 206 5.14 -16.41 4.23
C SER A 206 5.12 -16.24 5.74
N LEU A 207 5.34 -15.01 6.21
CA LEU A 207 5.17 -14.62 7.62
C LEU A 207 3.82 -13.94 7.84
N ALA A 208 3.09 -13.66 6.77
CA ALA A 208 1.76 -13.06 6.81
C ALA A 208 0.68 -14.14 6.90
N VAL A 209 -0.36 -13.88 7.67
CA VAL A 209 -1.51 -14.77 7.87
C VAL A 209 -2.79 -14.09 7.42
N LEU A 210 -3.70 -14.85 6.83
CA LEU A 210 -5.02 -14.36 6.39
C LEU A 210 -5.77 -13.68 7.54
N GLY A 211 -6.30 -12.49 7.30
CA GLY A 211 -6.97 -11.67 8.32
C GLY A 211 -6.06 -10.83 9.20
N GLN A 212 -4.74 -11.03 9.15
CA GLN A 212 -3.78 -10.25 9.93
C GLN A 212 -3.69 -8.80 9.43
N ARG A 213 -3.54 -7.85 10.37
CA ARG A 213 -3.36 -6.44 10.05
C ARG A 213 -1.90 -6.13 9.75
N MET A 214 -1.68 -5.39 8.66
CA MET A 214 -0.37 -4.96 8.17
C MET A 214 -0.19 -3.45 8.31
N ILE A 215 1.04 -3.03 8.55
CA ILE A 215 1.49 -1.64 8.57
C ILE A 215 2.55 -1.47 7.47
N ALA A 216 2.24 -0.61 6.47
CA ALA A 216 3.13 -0.32 5.36
C ALA A 216 4.50 0.19 5.84
N GLY A 217 5.55 -0.38 5.33
CA GLY A 217 6.92 0.00 5.69
C GLY A 217 7.42 -0.54 7.01
N GLU A 218 6.59 -1.22 7.82
CA GLU A 218 6.99 -1.74 9.15
C GLU A 218 6.79 -3.24 9.30
N THR A 219 5.64 -3.79 8.86
CA THR A 219 5.36 -5.22 9.04
C THR A 219 6.14 -6.05 8.05
N VAL A 220 6.87 -7.05 8.56
CA VAL A 220 7.54 -8.06 7.73
C VAL A 220 6.49 -9.09 7.28
N ILE A 221 6.31 -9.25 5.97
CA ILE A 221 5.30 -10.15 5.38
C ILE A 221 5.88 -11.45 4.87
N ALA A 222 7.19 -11.49 4.58
CA ALA A 222 7.90 -12.70 4.16
C ALA A 222 9.40 -12.57 4.44
N ASP A 223 10.10 -13.70 4.39
CA ASP A 223 11.55 -13.79 4.46
C ASP A 223 12.06 -14.70 3.33
N LEU A 224 12.86 -14.13 2.43
CA LEU A 224 13.42 -14.83 1.27
C LEU A 224 14.56 -15.78 1.63
N THR A 225 15.11 -15.64 2.84
CA THR A 225 16.25 -16.43 3.33
C THR A 225 15.88 -17.42 4.43
N SER A 226 14.63 -17.40 4.90
CA SER A 226 14.15 -18.27 5.97
C SER A 226 13.75 -19.65 5.42
N ALA A 227 14.06 -20.68 6.19
CA ALA A 227 13.50 -22.01 6.04
C ALA A 227 12.28 -22.26 6.99
N GLU A 228 11.78 -21.20 7.62
CA GLU A 228 10.58 -21.26 8.48
C GLU A 228 9.37 -21.70 7.64
N PRO A 229 8.53 -22.63 8.14
CA PRO A 229 7.29 -22.98 7.45
C PRO A 229 6.32 -21.80 7.45
N ASP A 230 5.35 -21.82 6.53
CA ASP A 230 4.28 -20.81 6.50
C ASP A 230 3.57 -20.72 7.85
N ARG A 231 3.36 -19.49 8.31
CA ARG A 231 2.70 -19.26 9.59
C ARG A 231 1.20 -19.51 9.50
N LEU A 232 0.65 -20.13 10.52
CA LEU A 232 -0.78 -20.30 10.72
C LEU A 232 -1.27 -19.28 11.73
N GLY A 233 -2.52 -18.84 11.60
CA GLY A 233 -3.15 -17.89 12.51
C GLY A 233 -4.49 -18.37 13.00
N GLU A 234 -4.82 -18.00 14.22
CA GLU A 234 -6.12 -18.24 14.87
C GLU A 234 -6.75 -16.91 15.31
N ILE A 235 -8.05 -16.77 15.11
CA ILE A 235 -8.83 -15.66 15.66
C ILE A 235 -9.06 -15.94 17.15
N ARG A 236 -8.65 -15.01 18.00
CA ARG A 236 -8.81 -15.10 19.46
C ARG A 236 -9.45 -13.83 19.99
#